data_e9d26f07db874023cae2c15cde3ec123
#
_entry.id   e9d26f07db874023cae2c15cde3ec123
#
_cell.length_a   1.000
_cell.length_b   1.000
_cell.length_c   1.000
_cell.angle_alpha   90.00
_cell.angle_beta   90.00
_cell.angle_gamma   90.00
#
_symmetry.space_group_name_H-M   'P 1'
#
loop_
_entity.id
_entity.type
_entity.pdbx_description
1 polymer ?
#
loop_
_entity_poly.entity_id
_entity_poly.type
_entity_poly.pdbx_seq_one_letter_code
_entity_poly.pdbx_strand_id
1 'polypeptide(L)'
;MTQLSFDVSNVSSRAETSAPLVVEVNRLTIAGWAGRDRAAIEHHIAELAELGVRRPSTTPCFYRLGAELLTQAEQIDVVGDHSSGEAECVLVQSTAGLLVTVGSDHTDRQVEAYGVTVSKQVCPKPLASDAWRFDDVAGHWDQLQLRAFAIATGVRRVYQQGSVASLLAAADLLERAPLTTGAAMFCGTLAVEGGIVGMVDGDALELELHDPLLNRTLRHAYCVHALPVVE
;
A
#
# COMPACT_ATOMS: atom_id res chain seq x y z
N MET A 1 0.91 18.02 -4.25
CA MET A 1 0.38 18.14 -2.88
C MET A 1 -1.05 17.64 -2.92
N THR A 2 -1.39 16.69 -2.06
CA THR A 2 -2.71 16.05 -2.01
C THR A 2 -3.30 16.21 -0.62
N GLN A 3 -4.60 16.50 -0.54
CA GLN A 3 -5.33 16.59 0.71
C GLN A 3 -6.05 15.26 0.95
N LEU A 4 -5.80 14.64 2.10
CA LEU A 4 -6.45 13.41 2.55
C LEU A 4 -7.25 13.71 3.82
N SER A 5 -8.38 13.01 3.98
CA SER A 5 -9.26 13.15 5.15
C SER A 5 -9.37 11.81 5.87
N PHE A 6 -9.05 11.79 7.17
CA PHE A 6 -9.03 10.55 7.94
C PHE A 6 -10.01 10.56 9.10
N ASP A 7 -10.83 9.52 9.19
CA ASP A 7 -11.59 9.17 10.38
C ASP A 7 -10.67 8.35 11.30
N VAL A 8 -10.14 9.02 12.33
CA VAL A 8 -9.15 8.40 13.23
C VAL A 8 -9.85 7.76 14.41
N SER A 9 -9.83 6.42 14.48
CA SER A 9 -10.33 5.70 15.64
C SER A 9 -9.28 5.62 16.74
N ASN A 10 -9.66 6.02 17.96
CA ASN A 10 -8.83 5.96 19.17
C ASN A 10 -9.30 4.84 20.09
N VAL A 11 -8.36 4.05 20.63
CA VAL A 11 -8.65 3.02 21.65
C VAL A 11 -9.08 3.65 22.98
N SER A 12 -8.56 4.84 23.28
CA SER A 12 -8.76 5.52 24.57
C SER A 12 -10.06 6.30 24.70
N SER A 13 -10.76 6.57 23.62
CA SER A 13 -11.99 7.35 23.64
C SER A 13 -13.17 6.53 23.09
N ARG A 14 -14.02 6.09 24.00
CA ARG A 14 -15.34 5.48 23.66
C ARG A 14 -16.37 6.51 23.22
N ALA A 15 -15.98 7.76 22.96
CA ALA A 15 -16.89 8.88 22.76
C ALA A 15 -16.49 9.69 21.52
N GLU A 16 -17.51 9.89 20.69
CA GLU A 16 -17.73 10.95 19.72
C GLU A 16 -16.91 10.92 18.43
N THR A 17 -17.62 10.91 17.33
CA THR A 17 -17.19 11.29 15.99
C THR A 17 -16.54 12.68 16.06
N SER A 18 -15.23 12.71 16.28
CA SER A 18 -14.46 13.92 16.02
C SER A 18 -14.53 14.23 14.53
N ALA A 19 -14.49 15.51 14.15
CA ALA A 19 -14.39 15.87 12.73
C ALA A 19 -13.19 15.16 12.10
N PRO A 20 -13.29 14.74 10.84
CA PRO A 20 -12.20 14.07 10.15
C PRO A 20 -10.91 14.88 10.20
N LEU A 21 -9.79 14.20 10.41
CA LEU A 21 -8.46 14.81 10.41
C LEU A 21 -7.99 15.03 8.98
N VAL A 22 -7.90 16.28 8.58
CA VAL A 22 -7.39 16.65 7.23
C VAL A 22 -5.87 16.73 7.27
N VAL A 23 -5.20 16.01 6.38
CA VAL A 23 -3.74 15.98 6.24
C VAL A 23 -3.34 16.41 4.83
N GLU A 24 -2.52 17.44 4.73
CA GLU A 24 -1.88 17.82 3.46
C GLU A 24 -0.62 16.99 3.27
N VAL A 25 -0.65 16.08 2.28
CA VAL A 25 0.50 15.22 1.94
C VAL A 25 1.25 15.81 0.75
N ASN A 26 2.54 16.06 0.95
CA ASN A 26 3.45 16.62 -0.06
C ASN A 26 4.61 15.68 -0.41
N ARG A 27 4.72 14.54 0.28
CA ARG A 27 5.79 13.57 0.12
C ARG A 27 5.23 12.16 0.18
N LEU A 28 5.48 11.37 -0.89
CA LEU A 28 5.13 9.95 -0.96
C LEU A 28 6.37 9.11 -1.12
N THR A 29 6.50 8.07 -0.31
CA THR A 29 7.58 7.07 -0.39
C THR A 29 6.97 5.68 -0.42
N ILE A 30 7.50 4.78 -1.25
CA ILE A 30 7.16 3.36 -1.26
C ILE A 30 8.39 2.57 -0.81
N ALA A 31 8.26 1.76 0.24
CA ALA A 31 9.31 0.86 0.68
C ALA A 31 9.19 -0.48 -0.06
N GLY A 32 9.87 -0.59 -1.19
CA GLY A 32 9.96 -1.84 -1.92
C GLY A 32 11.05 -2.77 -1.36
N TRP A 33 10.92 -4.08 -1.62
CA TRP A 33 11.86 -5.11 -1.15
C TRP A 33 11.99 -5.13 0.37
N ALA A 34 10.88 -4.88 1.04
CA ALA A 34 10.79 -4.70 2.48
C ALA A 34 10.51 -6.00 3.26
N GLY A 35 10.72 -7.18 2.69
CA GLY A 35 10.62 -8.46 3.40
C GLY A 35 11.68 -8.60 4.49
N ARG A 36 11.40 -9.39 5.55
CA ARG A 36 12.40 -9.72 6.59
C ARG A 36 13.35 -10.83 6.16
N ASP A 37 12.85 -11.78 5.38
CA ASP A 37 13.66 -12.88 4.89
C ASP A 37 14.55 -12.43 3.72
N ARG A 38 15.82 -12.17 4.01
CA ARG A 38 16.78 -11.74 3.01
C ARG A 38 17.02 -12.79 1.92
N ALA A 39 16.96 -14.08 2.24
CA ALA A 39 17.16 -15.13 1.26
C ALA A 39 16.00 -15.18 0.26
N ALA A 40 14.76 -15.03 0.76
CA ALA A 40 13.57 -14.96 -0.08
C ALA A 40 13.59 -13.69 -0.97
N ILE A 41 14.05 -12.54 -0.45
CA ILE A 41 14.21 -11.31 -1.24
C ILE A 41 15.24 -11.52 -2.36
N GLU A 42 16.42 -12.08 -2.06
CA GLU A 42 17.46 -12.31 -3.06
C GLU A 42 17.01 -13.29 -4.13
N HIS A 43 16.25 -14.33 -3.76
CA HIS A 43 15.66 -15.26 -4.70
C HIS A 43 14.69 -14.57 -5.64
N HIS A 44 13.77 -13.76 -5.09
CA HIS A 44 12.80 -13.01 -5.88
C HIS A 44 13.46 -11.96 -6.80
N ILE A 45 14.54 -11.29 -6.34
CA ILE A 45 15.34 -10.39 -7.18
C ILE A 45 15.94 -11.15 -8.37
N ALA A 46 16.44 -12.38 -8.15
CA ALA A 46 17.01 -13.20 -9.21
C ALA A 46 15.95 -13.61 -10.25
N GLU A 47 14.75 -14.05 -9.79
CA GLU A 47 13.63 -14.39 -10.66
C GLU A 47 13.20 -13.20 -11.54
N LEU A 48 13.05 -12.01 -10.95
CA LEU A 48 12.68 -10.82 -11.69
C LEU A 48 13.78 -10.32 -12.64
N ALA A 49 15.05 -10.55 -12.31
CA ALA A 49 16.15 -10.24 -13.20
C ALA A 49 16.12 -11.08 -14.50
N GLU A 50 15.65 -12.34 -14.44
CA GLU A 50 15.40 -13.19 -15.61
C GLU A 50 14.30 -12.62 -16.53
N LEU A 51 13.34 -11.86 -15.94
CA LEU A 51 12.28 -11.16 -16.65
C LEU A 51 12.68 -9.75 -17.12
N GLY A 52 13.97 -9.36 -16.93
CA GLY A 52 14.48 -8.07 -17.36
C GLY A 52 14.32 -6.93 -16.36
N VAL A 53 13.77 -7.18 -15.16
CA VAL A 53 13.67 -6.18 -14.09
C VAL A 53 15.06 -5.95 -13.48
N ARG A 54 15.47 -4.69 -13.39
CA ARG A 54 16.78 -4.35 -12.83
C ARG A 54 16.80 -4.60 -11.32
N ARG A 55 17.89 -5.19 -10.85
CA ARG A 55 18.17 -5.36 -9.43
C ARG A 55 18.11 -4.01 -8.70
N PRO A 56 17.43 -3.92 -7.53
CA PRO A 56 17.42 -2.70 -6.72
C PRO A 56 18.84 -2.37 -6.21
N SER A 57 19.13 -1.08 -6.04
CA SER A 57 20.44 -0.62 -5.52
C SER A 57 20.63 -0.95 -4.05
N THR A 58 19.54 -1.05 -3.29
CA THR A 58 19.52 -1.39 -1.86
C THR A 58 18.26 -2.19 -1.53
N THR A 59 18.29 -2.93 -0.41
CA THR A 59 17.11 -3.61 0.17
C THR A 59 17.00 -3.23 1.65
N PRO A 60 15.91 -2.58 2.09
CA PRO A 60 14.81 -2.06 1.28
C PRO A 60 15.23 -0.93 0.35
N CYS A 61 14.44 -0.70 -0.70
CA CYS A 61 14.60 0.41 -1.62
C CYS A 61 13.43 1.40 -1.41
N PHE A 62 13.74 2.70 -1.25
CA PHE A 62 12.72 3.73 -1.00
C PHE A 62 12.46 4.54 -2.26
N TYR A 63 11.37 4.21 -2.95
CA TYR A 63 10.95 4.91 -4.18
C TYR A 63 10.22 6.21 -3.80
N ARG A 64 10.68 7.33 -4.37
CA ARG A 64 10.06 8.65 -4.21
C ARG A 64 9.12 8.91 -5.36
N LEU A 65 7.81 9.09 -5.06
CA LEU A 65 6.76 9.32 -6.03
C LEU A 65 6.07 10.67 -5.77
N GLY A 66 5.29 11.11 -6.75
CA GLY A 66 4.42 12.28 -6.61
C GLY A 66 3.29 12.03 -5.60
N ALA A 67 3.10 12.95 -4.66
CA ALA A 67 2.05 12.81 -3.65
C ALA A 67 0.64 12.91 -4.23
N GLU A 68 0.49 13.47 -5.42
CA GLU A 68 -0.77 13.58 -6.17
C GLU A 68 -1.36 12.23 -6.60
N LEU A 69 -0.55 11.16 -6.55
CA LEU A 69 -1.02 9.80 -6.82
C LEU A 69 -1.90 9.23 -5.70
N LEU A 70 -1.78 9.76 -4.47
CA LEU A 70 -2.60 9.33 -3.35
C LEU A 70 -4.06 9.71 -3.58
N THR A 71 -4.97 8.74 -3.39
CA THR A 71 -6.40 8.95 -3.54
C THR A 71 -7.20 8.10 -2.55
N GLN A 72 -8.34 8.61 -2.08
CA GLN A 72 -9.33 7.89 -1.28
C GLN A 72 -10.56 7.51 -2.12
N ALA A 73 -10.46 7.64 -3.45
CA ALA A 73 -11.53 7.27 -4.36
C ALA A 73 -11.71 5.76 -4.45
N GLU A 74 -12.94 5.34 -4.69
CA GLU A 74 -13.33 3.94 -4.92
C GLU A 74 -13.17 3.51 -6.39
N GLN A 75 -12.63 4.37 -7.23
CA GLN A 75 -12.28 4.09 -8.62
C GLN A 75 -10.97 4.79 -8.97
N ILE A 76 -10.12 4.09 -9.73
CA ILE A 76 -8.89 4.63 -10.28
C ILE A 76 -8.83 4.42 -11.79
N ASP A 77 -8.26 5.39 -12.50
CA ASP A 77 -7.96 5.29 -13.91
C ASP A 77 -6.55 4.70 -14.10
N VAL A 78 -6.42 3.72 -14.96
CA VAL A 78 -5.13 3.11 -15.37
C VAL A 78 -5.09 2.98 -16.88
N VAL A 79 -3.92 2.89 -17.47
CA VAL A 79 -3.78 2.71 -18.92
C VAL A 79 -3.67 1.21 -19.25
N GLY A 80 -4.57 0.70 -20.10
CA GLY A 80 -4.59 -0.71 -20.49
C GLY A 80 -5.00 -1.64 -19.33
N ASP A 81 -4.56 -2.90 -19.41
CA ASP A 81 -4.96 -4.01 -18.52
C ASP A 81 -3.76 -4.72 -17.86
N HIS A 82 -2.62 -4.04 -17.79
CA HIS A 82 -1.37 -4.61 -17.25
C HIS A 82 -1.06 -4.22 -15.81
N SER A 83 -1.92 -3.42 -15.17
CA SER A 83 -1.69 -2.98 -13.80
C SER A 83 -2.31 -3.92 -12.77
N SER A 84 -1.76 -3.96 -11.57
CA SER A 84 -2.31 -4.74 -10.46
C SER A 84 -2.04 -4.06 -9.13
N GLY A 85 -2.87 -4.35 -8.12
CA GLY A 85 -2.71 -3.81 -6.79
C GLY A 85 -1.71 -4.58 -5.93
N GLU A 86 -1.21 -3.90 -4.91
CA GLU A 86 -0.35 -4.43 -3.85
C GLU A 86 -0.84 -3.87 -2.52
N ALA A 87 -1.49 -4.72 -1.69
CA ALA A 87 -1.95 -4.28 -0.37
C ALA A 87 -0.77 -3.99 0.56
N GLU A 88 -0.80 -2.84 1.23
CA GLU A 88 0.26 -2.39 2.12
C GLU A 88 -0.28 -1.67 3.35
N CYS A 89 0.43 -1.78 4.47
CA CYS A 89 0.28 -0.80 5.54
C CYS A 89 0.79 0.56 5.05
N VAL A 90 0.06 1.62 5.34
CA VAL A 90 0.45 2.98 4.97
C VAL A 90 0.61 3.83 6.22
N LEU A 91 1.78 4.43 6.38
CA LEU A 91 2.06 5.39 7.45
C LEU A 91 1.87 6.81 6.91
N VAL A 92 1.17 7.66 7.68
CA VAL A 92 0.97 9.06 7.33
C VAL A 92 1.34 9.95 8.52
N GLN A 93 2.37 10.78 8.37
CA GLN A 93 2.78 11.71 9.42
C GLN A 93 1.93 12.99 9.35
N SER A 94 1.02 13.11 10.27
CA SER A 94 0.18 14.30 10.46
C SER A 94 0.72 15.24 11.54
N THR A 95 0.10 16.41 11.68
CA THR A 95 0.35 17.32 12.82
C THR A 95 -0.16 16.77 14.14
N ALA A 96 -1.11 15.81 14.11
CA ALA A 96 -1.66 15.13 15.29
C ALA A 96 -0.93 13.82 15.64
N GLY A 97 0.21 13.53 15.00
CA GLY A 97 1.01 12.34 15.19
C GLY A 97 0.99 11.41 13.97
N LEU A 98 1.62 10.25 14.12
CA LEU A 98 1.73 9.23 13.09
C LEU A 98 0.44 8.40 13.02
N LEU A 99 -0.11 8.26 11.82
CA LEU A 99 -1.29 7.46 11.51
C LEU A 99 -0.90 6.19 10.76
N VAL A 100 -1.74 5.16 10.89
CA VAL A 100 -1.68 3.91 10.12
C VAL A 100 -2.99 3.73 9.40
N THR A 101 -2.92 3.46 8.10
CA THR A 101 -4.06 3.06 7.26
C THR A 101 -3.66 1.92 6.34
N VAL A 102 -4.56 1.45 5.50
CA VAL A 102 -4.32 0.44 4.46
C VAL A 102 -4.47 1.08 3.09
N GLY A 103 -3.60 0.72 2.17
CA GLY A 103 -3.65 1.21 0.79
C GLY A 103 -3.10 0.19 -0.20
N SER A 104 -3.11 0.55 -1.47
CA SER A 104 -2.54 -0.24 -2.55
C SER A 104 -1.46 0.54 -3.29
N ASP A 105 -0.25 -0.01 -3.35
CA ASP A 105 0.77 0.44 -4.29
C ASP A 105 0.46 -0.14 -5.69
N HIS A 106 -0.62 0.37 -6.29
CA HIS A 106 -1.04 -0.08 -7.62
C HIS A 106 0.06 0.21 -8.64
N THR A 107 0.44 -0.81 -9.43
CA THR A 107 1.65 -0.79 -10.25
C THR A 107 1.37 -1.37 -11.63
N ASP A 108 1.88 -0.74 -12.67
CA ASP A 108 1.84 -1.25 -14.04
C ASP A 108 2.96 -2.28 -14.25
N ARG A 109 2.58 -3.54 -14.49
CA ARG A 109 3.53 -4.65 -14.58
C ARG A 109 4.32 -4.68 -15.88
N GLN A 110 3.77 -4.15 -16.95
CA GLN A 110 4.48 -4.04 -18.22
C GLN A 110 5.57 -2.96 -18.14
N VAL A 111 5.25 -1.82 -17.54
CA VAL A 111 6.22 -0.72 -17.33
C VAL A 111 7.27 -1.09 -16.28
N GLU A 112 7.01 -2.06 -15.40
CA GLU A 112 7.96 -2.48 -14.37
C GLU A 112 9.27 -3.02 -14.97
N ALA A 113 9.22 -3.70 -16.13
CA ALA A 113 10.40 -4.13 -16.87
C ALA A 113 11.26 -2.96 -17.37
N TYR A 114 10.64 -1.80 -17.68
CA TYR A 114 11.36 -0.58 -18.00
C TYR A 114 12.00 0.06 -16.77
N GLY A 115 11.26 0.12 -15.65
CA GLY A 115 11.76 0.65 -14.40
C GLY A 115 10.70 0.73 -13.30
N VAL A 116 11.01 0.14 -12.14
CA VAL A 116 10.12 0.03 -10.99
C VAL A 116 9.59 1.40 -10.53
N THR A 117 10.43 2.43 -10.47
CA THR A 117 9.96 3.78 -10.08
C THR A 117 8.90 4.32 -11.05
N VAL A 118 9.10 4.10 -12.35
CA VAL A 118 8.17 4.57 -13.39
C VAL A 118 6.86 3.81 -13.32
N SER A 119 6.93 2.48 -13.18
CA SER A 119 5.73 1.63 -13.10
C SER A 119 4.82 1.97 -11.92
N LYS A 120 5.42 2.40 -10.81
CA LYS A 120 4.70 2.88 -9.62
C LYS A 120 4.17 4.31 -9.82
N GLN A 121 4.92 5.18 -10.51
CA GLN A 121 4.52 6.58 -10.74
C GLN A 121 3.35 6.72 -11.72
N VAL A 122 3.17 5.81 -12.65
CA VAL A 122 2.08 5.90 -13.65
C VAL A 122 0.71 5.45 -13.14
N CYS A 123 0.63 4.92 -11.92
CA CYS A 123 -0.62 4.42 -11.34
C CYS A 123 -0.99 5.19 -10.06
N PRO A 124 -2.28 5.48 -9.82
CA PRO A 124 -2.77 6.00 -8.55
C PRO A 124 -2.47 5.07 -7.37
N LYS A 125 -2.48 5.63 -6.16
CA LYS A 125 -2.23 4.92 -4.90
C LYS A 125 -3.45 5.04 -4.00
N PRO A 126 -4.48 4.19 -4.19
CA PRO A 126 -5.68 4.23 -3.37
C PRO A 126 -5.38 3.80 -1.93
N LEU A 127 -6.03 4.48 -0.97
CA LEU A 127 -5.92 4.17 0.45
C LEU A 127 -7.23 4.50 1.19
N ALA A 128 -7.42 3.85 2.35
CA ALA A 128 -8.61 4.03 3.16
C ALA A 128 -8.68 5.44 3.78
N SER A 129 -9.91 5.89 4.02
CA SER A 129 -10.19 7.08 4.81
C SER A 129 -10.17 6.80 6.33
N ASP A 130 -10.37 5.55 6.74
CA ASP A 130 -10.20 5.15 8.13
C ASP A 130 -8.71 5.00 8.49
N ALA A 131 -8.33 5.45 9.68
CA ALA A 131 -6.97 5.30 10.18
C ALA A 131 -6.93 5.02 11.69
N TRP A 132 -5.84 4.41 12.14
CA TRP A 132 -5.49 4.27 13.55
C TRP A 132 -4.32 5.19 13.91
N ARG A 133 -4.17 5.52 15.20
CA ARG A 133 -2.92 6.06 15.69
C ARG A 133 -1.85 4.96 15.68
N PHE A 134 -0.66 5.28 15.24
CA PHE A 134 0.45 4.34 15.22
C PHE A 134 0.77 3.82 16.63
N ASP A 135 0.69 4.68 17.64
CA ASP A 135 0.96 4.31 19.04
C ASP A 135 0.03 3.22 19.56
N ASP A 136 -1.19 3.12 19.02
CA ASP A 136 -2.14 2.07 19.41
C ASP A 136 -1.73 0.68 18.92
N VAL A 137 -0.93 0.57 17.86
CA VAL A 137 -0.55 -0.70 17.22
C VAL A 137 0.95 -0.99 17.27
N ALA A 138 1.78 -0.01 17.63
CA ALA A 138 3.24 -0.15 17.63
C ALA A 138 3.72 -1.31 18.51
N GLY A 139 3.10 -1.52 19.66
CA GLY A 139 3.47 -2.59 20.61
C GLY A 139 3.13 -4.00 20.13
N HIS A 140 2.29 -4.15 19.11
CA HIS A 140 1.88 -5.44 18.55
C HIS A 140 1.83 -5.43 17.02
N TRP A 141 2.63 -4.57 16.39
CA TRP A 141 2.71 -4.39 14.93
C TRP A 141 2.79 -5.72 14.17
N ASP A 142 3.63 -6.63 14.65
CA ASP A 142 3.86 -7.94 14.03
C ASP A 142 2.64 -8.89 14.10
N GLN A 143 1.62 -8.56 14.89
CA GLN A 143 0.39 -9.35 14.97
C GLN A 143 -0.66 -8.90 13.96
N LEU A 144 -0.48 -7.73 13.35
CA LEU A 144 -1.40 -7.23 12.32
C LEU A 144 -1.46 -8.19 11.13
N GLN A 145 -2.66 -8.33 10.56
CA GLN A 145 -2.94 -9.18 9.41
C GLN A 145 -3.33 -8.33 8.21
N LEU A 146 -2.57 -8.44 7.14
CA LEU A 146 -2.82 -7.75 5.88
C LEU A 146 -3.47 -8.72 4.90
N ARG A 147 -4.56 -8.30 4.24
CA ARG A 147 -5.29 -9.09 3.26
C ARG A 147 -5.70 -8.24 2.07
N ALA A 148 -5.73 -8.88 0.91
CA ALA A 148 -6.39 -8.34 -0.27
C ALA A 148 -7.25 -9.42 -0.93
N PHE A 149 -8.37 -8.98 -1.51
CA PHE A 149 -9.27 -9.86 -2.26
C PHE A 149 -9.50 -9.25 -3.64
N ALA A 150 -9.15 -10.00 -4.68
CA ALA A 150 -9.46 -9.61 -6.04
C ALA A 150 -10.88 -10.01 -6.40
N ILE A 151 -11.60 -9.11 -7.05
CA ILE A 151 -12.95 -9.34 -7.58
C ILE A 151 -12.87 -9.16 -9.10
N ALA A 152 -13.02 -10.26 -9.82
CA ALA A 152 -13.02 -10.28 -11.28
C ALA A 152 -14.28 -11.03 -11.75
N THR A 153 -15.00 -10.46 -12.69
CA THR A 153 -16.28 -11.04 -13.20
C THR A 153 -17.28 -11.42 -12.09
N GLY A 154 -17.28 -10.66 -10.99
CA GLY A 154 -18.14 -10.88 -9.83
C GLY A 154 -17.67 -12.01 -8.88
N VAL A 155 -16.54 -12.64 -9.14
CA VAL A 155 -15.95 -13.68 -8.28
C VAL A 155 -14.89 -13.06 -7.37
N ARG A 156 -15.10 -13.17 -6.06
CA ARG A 156 -14.17 -12.73 -5.02
C ARG A 156 -13.21 -13.87 -4.65
N ARG A 157 -11.90 -13.64 -4.72
CA ARG A 157 -10.86 -14.59 -4.32
C ARG A 157 -9.82 -13.93 -3.41
N VAL A 158 -9.19 -14.70 -2.55
CA VAL A 158 -8.00 -14.23 -1.83
C VAL A 158 -6.91 -13.91 -2.86
N TYR A 159 -6.32 -12.74 -2.73
CA TYR A 159 -5.23 -12.26 -3.59
C TYR A 159 -3.92 -12.18 -2.81
N GLN A 160 -3.98 -11.64 -1.58
CA GLN A 160 -2.87 -11.59 -0.65
C GLN A 160 -3.39 -11.83 0.76
N GLN A 161 -2.69 -12.60 1.58
CA GLN A 161 -2.98 -12.67 3.01
C GLN A 161 -1.75 -13.10 3.81
N GLY A 162 -1.59 -12.53 4.98
CA GLY A 162 -0.53 -12.91 5.90
C GLY A 162 -0.32 -11.92 7.02
N SER A 163 0.62 -12.28 7.91
CA SER A 163 1.06 -11.38 8.96
C SER A 163 2.03 -10.33 8.44
N VAL A 164 1.89 -9.12 8.93
CA VAL A 164 2.84 -8.02 8.71
C VAL A 164 4.25 -8.36 9.24
N ALA A 165 4.36 -9.36 10.14
CA ALA A 165 5.65 -9.85 10.64
C ALA A 165 6.60 -10.40 9.56
N SER A 166 6.11 -10.74 8.36
CA SER A 166 6.96 -11.12 7.23
C SER A 166 7.67 -9.94 6.57
N LEU A 167 7.22 -8.73 6.86
CA LEU A 167 7.78 -7.47 6.37
C LEU A 167 8.64 -6.80 7.45
N LEU A 168 9.51 -5.88 7.07
CA LEU A 168 10.26 -5.04 8.01
C LEU A 168 9.28 -4.27 8.90
N ALA A 169 9.60 -4.17 10.18
CA ALA A 169 8.77 -3.42 11.11
C ALA A 169 8.72 -1.93 10.70
N ALA A 170 7.58 -1.28 10.97
CA ALA A 170 7.44 0.15 10.70
C ALA A 170 8.55 0.98 11.38
N ALA A 171 8.98 0.60 12.59
CA ALA A 171 10.08 1.25 13.30
C ALA A 171 11.40 1.19 12.50
N ASP A 172 11.74 0.02 11.92
CA ASP A 172 12.95 -0.16 11.11
C ASP A 172 12.90 0.68 9.81
N LEU A 173 11.71 0.78 9.21
CA LEU A 173 11.51 1.61 8.01
C LEU A 173 11.63 3.10 8.34
N LEU A 174 11.06 3.55 9.47
CA LEU A 174 11.12 4.92 9.95
C LEU A 174 12.55 5.34 10.37
N GLU A 175 13.34 4.41 10.92
CA GLU A 175 14.75 4.66 11.21
C GLU A 175 15.56 4.94 9.94
N ARG A 176 15.30 4.19 8.86
CA ARG A 176 16.00 4.30 7.57
C ARG A 176 15.49 5.46 6.71
N ALA A 177 14.20 5.75 6.77
CA ALA A 177 13.55 6.82 6.02
C ALA A 177 12.53 7.57 6.91
N PRO A 178 12.99 8.48 7.77
CA PRO A 178 12.13 9.22 8.69
C PRO A 178 11.05 10.03 7.94
N LEU A 179 9.84 10.00 8.50
CA LEU A 179 8.73 10.79 7.99
C LEU A 179 8.67 12.14 8.72
N THR A 180 8.55 13.20 7.94
CA THR A 180 8.21 14.54 8.41
C THR A 180 6.71 14.79 8.25
N THR A 181 6.16 15.77 8.93
CA THR A 181 4.76 16.18 8.75
C THR A 181 4.44 16.41 7.28
N GLY A 182 3.33 15.82 6.81
CA GLY A 182 2.93 15.83 5.40
C GLY A 182 3.62 14.76 4.55
N ALA A 183 4.28 13.78 5.16
CA ALA A 183 4.83 12.63 4.44
C ALA A 183 4.00 11.37 4.64
N ALA A 184 3.89 10.56 3.58
CA ALA A 184 3.30 9.22 3.60
C ALA A 184 4.31 8.17 3.14
N MET A 185 4.20 6.96 3.70
CA MET A 185 5.03 5.81 3.33
C MET A 185 4.17 4.54 3.23
N PHE A 186 4.26 3.85 2.11
CA PHE A 186 3.82 2.46 1.95
C PHE A 186 4.95 1.55 2.43
N CYS A 187 4.60 0.50 3.20
CA CYS A 187 5.56 -0.25 4.02
C CYS A 187 5.96 -1.60 3.42
N GLY A 188 5.62 -1.85 2.17
CA GLY A 188 5.86 -3.13 1.51
C GLY A 188 4.65 -4.06 1.52
N THR A 189 4.63 -4.98 0.58
CA THR A 189 3.52 -5.88 0.30
C THR A 189 3.86 -7.35 0.56
N LEU A 190 2.83 -8.19 0.67
CA LEU A 190 2.93 -9.64 0.76
C LEU A 190 2.94 -10.28 -0.63
N ALA A 191 3.41 -11.51 -0.72
CA ALA A 191 3.31 -12.29 -1.95
C ALA A 191 1.85 -12.50 -2.38
N VAL A 192 1.61 -12.51 -3.70
CA VAL A 192 0.30 -12.76 -4.29
C VAL A 192 0.05 -14.26 -4.40
N GLU A 193 -1.15 -14.70 -3.99
CA GLU A 193 -1.57 -16.09 -4.15
C GLU A 193 -1.97 -16.37 -5.61
N GLY A 194 -1.37 -17.38 -6.21
CA GLY A 194 -1.66 -17.80 -7.59
C GLY A 194 -1.04 -16.92 -8.69
N GLY A 195 -0.12 -16.03 -8.32
CA GLY A 195 0.60 -15.16 -9.25
C GLY A 195 -0.11 -13.84 -9.54
N ILE A 196 0.66 -12.88 -10.01
CA ILE A 196 0.17 -11.55 -10.37
C ILE A 196 -0.61 -11.64 -11.68
N VAL A 197 -1.82 -11.08 -11.69
CA VAL A 197 -2.67 -10.98 -12.89
C VAL A 197 -3.07 -9.51 -13.03
N GLY A 198 -2.94 -8.98 -14.25
CA GLY A 198 -3.41 -7.63 -14.56
C GLY A 198 -4.92 -7.50 -14.33
N MET A 199 -5.34 -6.35 -13.88
CA MET A 199 -6.74 -6.00 -13.66
C MET A 199 -7.30 -5.35 -14.92
N VAL A 200 -8.45 -5.86 -15.38
CA VAL A 200 -9.17 -5.29 -16.52
C VAL A 200 -10.24 -4.31 -16.05
N ASP A 201 -10.86 -3.61 -17.00
CA ASP A 201 -11.93 -2.66 -16.71
C ASP A 201 -13.05 -3.29 -15.88
N GLY A 202 -13.40 -2.65 -14.78
CA GLY A 202 -14.41 -3.12 -13.81
C GLY A 202 -13.92 -4.13 -12.78
N ASP A 203 -12.71 -4.65 -12.86
CA ASP A 203 -12.12 -5.45 -11.78
C ASP A 203 -11.90 -4.59 -10.55
N ALA A 204 -12.04 -5.20 -9.36
CA ALA A 204 -11.86 -4.51 -8.10
C ALA A 204 -10.88 -5.22 -7.16
N LEU A 205 -10.32 -4.46 -6.25
CA LEU A 205 -9.48 -4.95 -5.16
C LEU A 205 -10.04 -4.43 -3.82
N GLU A 206 -10.30 -5.36 -2.90
CA GLU A 206 -10.61 -5.04 -1.50
C GLU A 206 -9.37 -5.22 -0.65
N LEU A 207 -9.10 -4.26 0.21
CA LEU A 207 -7.95 -4.21 1.12
C LEU A 207 -8.42 -4.29 2.57
N GLU A 208 -7.74 -5.07 3.38
CA GLU A 208 -7.99 -5.14 4.83
C GLU A 208 -6.68 -5.12 5.60
N LEU A 209 -6.61 -4.29 6.64
CA LEU A 209 -5.63 -4.39 7.72
C LEU A 209 -6.38 -4.70 9.01
N HIS A 210 -6.19 -5.90 9.53
CA HIS A 210 -6.87 -6.39 10.73
C HIS A 210 -5.92 -6.41 11.93
N ASP A 211 -6.38 -5.82 13.03
CA ASP A 211 -5.75 -5.86 14.34
C ASP A 211 -6.48 -6.90 15.20
N PRO A 212 -5.91 -8.11 15.38
CA PRO A 212 -6.57 -9.18 16.14
C PRO A 212 -6.58 -8.91 17.65
N LEU A 213 -5.66 -8.09 18.17
CA LEU A 213 -5.58 -7.77 19.60
C LEU A 213 -6.72 -6.85 20.02
N LEU A 214 -7.02 -5.84 19.20
CA LEU A 214 -8.07 -4.85 19.45
C LEU A 214 -9.35 -5.16 18.69
N ASN A 215 -9.38 -6.28 17.94
CA ASN A 215 -10.50 -6.77 17.13
C ASN A 215 -11.13 -5.67 16.26
N ARG A 216 -10.30 -4.98 15.46
CA ARG A 216 -10.70 -3.91 14.55
C ARG A 216 -10.07 -4.09 13.18
N THR A 217 -10.67 -3.49 12.15
CA THR A 217 -10.21 -3.67 10.77
C THR A 217 -10.36 -2.37 10.00
N LEU A 218 -9.28 -1.92 9.37
CA LEU A 218 -9.33 -0.90 8.32
C LEU A 218 -9.64 -1.57 6.99
N ARG A 219 -10.46 -0.90 6.16
CA ARG A 219 -10.88 -1.41 4.84
C ARG A 219 -10.84 -0.31 3.81
N HIS A 220 -10.50 -0.70 2.61
CA HIS A 220 -10.73 0.10 1.41
C HIS A 220 -11.04 -0.83 0.24
N ALA A 221 -11.87 -0.38 -0.68
CA ALA A 221 -12.13 -1.08 -1.92
C ALA A 221 -12.09 -0.08 -3.07
N TYR A 222 -11.52 -0.50 -4.19
CA TYR A 222 -11.52 0.31 -5.39
C TYR A 222 -11.65 -0.57 -6.63
N CYS A 223 -12.27 -0.03 -7.68
CA CYS A 223 -12.31 -0.64 -9.00
C CYS A 223 -11.37 0.07 -9.98
N VAL A 224 -10.96 -0.67 -10.99
CA VAL A 224 -10.13 -0.16 -12.09
C VAL A 224 -11.04 0.28 -13.24
N HIS A 225 -10.80 1.48 -13.75
CA HIS A 225 -11.28 1.95 -15.03
C HIS A 225 -10.10 1.99 -16.01
N ALA A 226 -10.13 1.07 -16.99
CA ALA A 226 -9.03 0.92 -17.92
C ALA A 226 -9.19 1.90 -19.11
N LEU A 227 -8.27 2.86 -19.18
CA LEU A 227 -8.20 3.80 -20.29
C LEU A 227 -7.61 3.11 -21.54
N PRO A 228 -8.10 3.42 -22.74
CA PRO A 228 -7.60 2.80 -23.95
C PRO A 228 -6.16 3.23 -24.26
N VAL A 229 -5.34 2.28 -24.71
CA VAL A 229 -4.05 2.58 -25.35
C VAL A 229 -4.34 3.03 -26.78
N VAL A 230 -3.92 4.24 -27.12
CA VAL A 230 -4.09 4.80 -28.47
C VAL A 230 -2.71 5.06 -29.04
N GLU A 231 -2.37 4.39 -30.15
CA GLU A 231 -1.12 4.52 -30.90
C GLU A 231 -1.36 5.20 -32.26
#